data_ea77fa9f0d3d078e62ba2fd710e26382
#
_entry.id   ea77fa9f0d3d078e62ba2fd710e26382
#
_cell.length_a   1.000
_cell.length_b   1.000
_cell.length_c   1.000
_cell.angle_alpha   90.00
_cell.angle_beta   90.00
_cell.angle_gamma   90.00
#
_symmetry.space_group_name_H-M   'P 1'
#
loop_
_entity.id
_entity.type
_entity.pdbx_description
1 polymer ?
#
loop_
_entity_poly.entity_id
_entity_poly.type
_entity_poly.pdbx_seq_one_letter_code
_entity_poly.pdbx_strand_id
1 'polypeptide(L)'
;MRFIRFTLLLISICTLSIVQAKPLTIGYSDWPGWVAWEVGVEKGWFDEAGVEVAFEWFDYVASMDAYAAGQLDAVCMTNGDALVTGATARLSNMALINDFSNGNDMIVALPGITSVTQLKGKKVGVEIGFVGHLLLLKALEKAGLTEDDVDLVNVSTNETPMVLASGEVDAIVAWQPNSSLSLQMVPGATSIYSSANDPGLIYDTLAIAPESLNMRPVEWAKVFQVWYRIVEFINDPATQSEAIQIMAARVGVAPEAYAKLMQGTRFLDQAEAKEKFSATDDLTSLQGSSKIADAFNVKYKVYSDAQNTPDYINDSLYQ
;
A
#
# COMPACT_ATOMS: atom_id res chain seq x y z
N MET A 1 -32.24 -62.52 49.55
CA MET A 1 -31.22 -62.06 48.57
C MET A 1 -31.70 -60.75 47.96
N ARG A 2 -31.08 -59.63 48.34
CA ARG A 2 -31.41 -58.31 47.81
C ARG A 2 -30.39 -57.97 46.72
N PHE A 3 -30.84 -57.85 45.45
CA PHE A 3 -30.00 -57.39 44.35
C PHE A 3 -29.96 -55.86 44.37
N ILE A 4 -28.76 -55.27 44.60
CA ILE A 4 -28.48 -53.88 44.46
C ILE A 4 -28.14 -53.61 42.97
N ARG A 5 -29.01 -52.87 42.28
CA ARG A 5 -28.73 -52.40 40.90
C ARG A 5 -27.88 -51.10 40.99
N PHE A 6 -26.62 -51.21 40.58
CA PHE A 6 -25.75 -50.06 40.34
C PHE A 6 -26.08 -49.46 38.95
N THR A 7 -26.64 -48.25 38.97
CA THR A 7 -26.83 -47.48 37.72
C THR A 7 -25.58 -46.67 37.52
N LEU A 8 -24.75 -47.03 36.52
CA LEU A 8 -23.63 -46.20 36.06
C LEU A 8 -24.19 -45.02 35.28
N LEU A 9 -23.99 -43.80 35.81
CA LEU A 9 -24.26 -42.54 35.11
C LEU A 9 -23.03 -42.22 34.24
N LEU A 10 -23.13 -42.41 32.92
CA LEU A 10 -22.11 -41.96 31.97
C LEU A 10 -22.23 -40.43 31.84
N ILE A 11 -21.30 -39.70 32.43
CA ILE A 11 -21.13 -38.26 32.16
C ILE A 11 -20.36 -38.12 30.85
N SER A 12 -21.07 -37.79 29.77
CA SER A 12 -20.47 -37.42 28.48
C SER A 12 -19.88 -36.02 28.61
N ILE A 13 -18.56 -35.94 28.74
CA ILE A 13 -17.83 -34.68 28.68
C ILE A 13 -17.75 -34.28 27.19
N CYS A 14 -18.65 -33.40 26.75
CA CYS A 14 -18.50 -32.72 25.48
C CYS A 14 -17.27 -31.79 25.57
N THR A 15 -16.13 -32.21 25.06
CA THR A 15 -15.00 -31.35 24.78
C THR A 15 -15.41 -30.45 23.62
N LEU A 16 -15.77 -29.21 23.92
CA LEU A 16 -15.84 -28.16 22.92
C LEU A 16 -14.43 -27.98 22.38
N SER A 17 -14.15 -28.50 21.18
CA SER A 17 -12.99 -28.12 20.42
C SER A 17 -13.16 -26.66 20.07
N ILE A 18 -12.39 -25.77 20.71
CA ILE A 18 -12.27 -24.40 20.28
C ILE A 18 -11.59 -24.48 18.91
N VAL A 19 -12.35 -24.33 17.84
CA VAL A 19 -11.78 -24.11 16.51
C VAL A 19 -11.15 -22.73 16.56
N GLN A 20 -9.84 -22.69 16.72
CA GLN A 20 -9.07 -21.45 16.64
C GLN A 20 -9.27 -20.88 15.24
N ALA A 21 -9.75 -19.65 15.14
CA ALA A 21 -9.92 -19.01 13.85
C ALA A 21 -8.53 -18.88 13.20
N LYS A 22 -8.46 -19.11 11.89
CA LYS A 22 -7.21 -18.89 11.14
C LYS A 22 -6.81 -17.42 11.30
N PRO A 23 -5.52 -17.06 11.47
CA PRO A 23 -5.05 -15.69 11.48
C PRO A 23 -5.56 -14.90 10.27
N LEU A 24 -5.82 -13.61 10.41
CA LEU A 24 -6.02 -12.71 9.27
C LEU A 24 -4.70 -12.62 8.49
N THR A 25 -4.75 -12.81 7.18
CA THR A 25 -3.56 -12.74 6.33
C THR A 25 -3.51 -11.40 5.59
N ILE A 26 -2.44 -10.62 5.80
CA ILE A 26 -2.24 -9.30 5.19
C ILE A 26 -0.94 -9.32 4.39
N GLY A 27 -1.03 -9.10 3.07
CA GLY A 27 0.13 -8.91 2.21
C GLY A 27 0.61 -7.46 2.19
N TYR A 28 1.92 -7.24 2.20
CA TYR A 28 2.52 -5.91 2.12
C TYR A 28 3.94 -5.97 1.53
N SER A 29 4.49 -4.81 1.17
CA SER A 29 5.82 -4.66 0.58
C SER A 29 6.65 -3.58 1.29
N ASP A 30 7.73 -3.15 0.65
CA ASP A 30 8.76 -2.25 1.19
C ASP A 30 8.36 -0.77 1.29
N TRP A 31 7.14 -0.38 0.89
CA TRP A 31 6.68 1.00 1.04
C TRP A 31 6.73 1.46 2.51
N PRO A 32 7.33 2.62 2.81
CA PRO A 32 7.52 3.07 4.19
C PRO A 32 6.23 3.14 5.02
N GLY A 33 5.11 3.50 4.41
CA GLY A 33 3.81 3.54 5.07
C GLY A 33 3.29 2.16 5.47
N TRP A 34 3.57 1.13 4.68
CA TRP A 34 3.14 -0.24 4.98
C TRP A 34 4.10 -0.96 5.93
N VAL A 35 5.40 -0.66 5.86
CA VAL A 35 6.39 -1.18 6.82
C VAL A 35 6.07 -0.74 8.26
N ALA A 36 5.26 0.30 8.45
CA ALA A 36 4.77 0.73 9.75
C ALA A 36 4.02 -0.37 10.54
N TRP A 37 3.42 -1.35 9.88
CA TRP A 37 2.79 -2.50 10.53
C TRP A 37 3.76 -3.26 11.44
N GLU A 38 5.05 -3.28 11.11
CA GLU A 38 6.09 -3.94 11.93
C GLU A 38 6.20 -3.35 13.34
N VAL A 39 5.85 -2.08 13.54
CA VAL A 39 5.80 -1.49 14.87
C VAL A 39 4.80 -2.22 15.75
N GLY A 40 3.60 -2.48 15.22
CA GLY A 40 2.58 -3.23 15.95
C GLY A 40 2.96 -4.69 16.19
N VAL A 41 3.64 -5.31 15.23
CA VAL A 41 4.14 -6.69 15.34
C VAL A 41 5.22 -6.78 16.42
N GLU A 42 6.27 -5.95 16.34
CA GLU A 42 7.40 -5.97 17.27
C GLU A 42 6.99 -5.60 18.70
N LYS A 43 5.99 -4.71 18.84
CA LYS A 43 5.45 -4.32 20.15
C LYS A 43 4.43 -5.31 20.71
N GLY A 44 4.05 -6.36 19.96
CA GLY A 44 3.05 -7.35 20.38
C GLY A 44 1.62 -6.80 20.51
N TRP A 45 1.29 -5.71 19.83
CA TRP A 45 0.01 -5.02 20.02
C TRP A 45 -1.19 -5.75 19.42
N PHE A 46 -0.96 -6.62 18.44
CA PHE A 46 -2.01 -7.50 17.92
C PHE A 46 -2.43 -8.56 18.94
N ASP A 47 -1.46 -9.15 19.65
CA ASP A 47 -1.71 -10.10 20.74
C ASP A 47 -2.42 -9.41 21.91
N GLU A 48 -1.98 -8.20 22.29
CA GLU A 48 -2.66 -7.39 23.32
C GLU A 48 -4.12 -7.08 22.96
N ALA A 49 -4.40 -6.81 21.67
CA ALA A 49 -5.74 -6.58 21.16
C ALA A 49 -6.56 -7.89 21.05
N GLY A 50 -5.91 -9.04 21.17
CA GLY A 50 -6.54 -10.35 21.02
C GLY A 50 -7.02 -10.61 19.59
N VAL A 51 -6.19 -10.29 18.60
CA VAL A 51 -6.39 -10.62 17.19
C VAL A 51 -5.12 -11.24 16.62
N GLU A 52 -5.28 -12.40 15.96
CA GLU A 52 -4.16 -13.07 15.28
C GLU A 52 -4.06 -12.55 13.84
N VAL A 53 -2.91 -12.00 13.48
CA VAL A 53 -2.61 -11.49 12.14
C VAL A 53 -1.30 -12.09 11.64
N ALA A 54 -1.29 -12.57 10.41
CA ALA A 54 -0.10 -12.99 9.69
C ALA A 54 0.21 -11.94 8.62
N PHE A 55 1.30 -11.19 8.82
CA PHE A 55 1.82 -10.26 7.83
C PHE A 55 2.77 -10.99 6.90
N GLU A 56 2.45 -10.99 5.59
CA GLU A 56 3.21 -11.68 4.56
C GLU A 56 3.91 -10.67 3.65
N TRP A 57 5.24 -10.79 3.54
CA TRP A 57 6.07 -9.92 2.72
C TRP A 57 6.13 -10.39 1.28
N PHE A 58 5.93 -9.46 0.34
CA PHE A 58 5.98 -9.69 -1.10
C PHE A 58 6.69 -8.54 -1.81
N ASP A 59 7.14 -8.80 -3.04
CA ASP A 59 7.26 -7.73 -4.03
C ASP A 59 5.85 -7.18 -4.35
N TYR A 60 5.74 -5.90 -4.67
CA TYR A 60 4.46 -5.19 -4.68
C TYR A 60 3.40 -5.87 -5.56
N VAL A 61 3.67 -6.09 -6.85
CA VAL A 61 2.70 -6.73 -7.77
C VAL A 61 2.38 -8.16 -7.33
N ALA A 62 3.37 -8.90 -6.83
CA ALA A 62 3.17 -10.25 -6.33
C ALA A 62 2.21 -10.31 -5.13
N SER A 63 2.15 -9.26 -4.30
CA SER A 63 1.16 -9.18 -3.21
C SER A 63 -0.27 -9.09 -3.74
N MET A 64 -0.49 -8.31 -4.80
CA MET A 64 -1.79 -8.19 -5.47
C MET A 64 -2.19 -9.47 -6.18
N ASP A 65 -1.25 -10.18 -6.81
CA ASP A 65 -1.48 -11.50 -7.41
C ASP A 65 -1.89 -12.54 -6.36
N ALA A 66 -1.22 -12.56 -5.20
CA ALA A 66 -1.58 -13.43 -4.08
C ALA A 66 -2.97 -13.10 -3.53
N TYR A 67 -3.33 -11.82 -3.44
CA TYR A 67 -4.68 -11.39 -3.07
C TYR A 67 -5.72 -11.81 -4.12
N ALA A 68 -5.45 -11.59 -5.39
CA ALA A 68 -6.31 -11.98 -6.51
C ALA A 68 -6.56 -13.49 -6.53
N ALA A 69 -5.54 -14.30 -6.18
CA ALA A 69 -5.64 -15.75 -6.04
C ALA A 69 -6.40 -16.22 -4.78
N GLY A 70 -6.85 -15.30 -3.91
CA GLY A 70 -7.58 -15.62 -2.69
C GLY A 70 -6.70 -16.18 -1.56
N GLN A 71 -5.39 -15.97 -1.61
CA GLN A 71 -4.45 -16.42 -0.58
C GLN A 71 -4.42 -15.49 0.63
N LEU A 72 -4.81 -14.22 0.44
CA LEU A 72 -4.79 -13.16 1.44
C LEU A 72 -6.21 -12.68 1.77
N ASP A 73 -6.44 -12.32 3.04
CA ASP A 73 -7.65 -11.62 3.50
C ASP A 73 -7.63 -10.13 3.13
N ALA A 74 -6.43 -9.54 3.12
CA ALA A 74 -6.21 -8.15 2.75
C ALA A 74 -4.82 -7.97 2.14
N VAL A 75 -4.64 -6.86 1.42
CA VAL A 75 -3.36 -6.45 0.84
C VAL A 75 -3.19 -4.94 0.97
N CYS A 76 -1.97 -4.52 1.26
CA CYS A 76 -1.60 -3.11 1.19
C CYS A 76 -1.31 -2.73 -0.26
N MET A 77 -2.11 -1.83 -0.81
CA MET A 77 -1.95 -1.32 -2.18
C MET A 77 -2.50 0.10 -2.32
N THR A 78 -2.12 0.77 -3.39
CA THR A 78 -2.61 2.11 -3.67
C THR A 78 -4.08 2.09 -4.08
N ASN A 79 -4.75 3.23 -3.94
CA ASN A 79 -6.14 3.35 -4.38
C ASN A 79 -6.32 3.11 -5.90
N GLY A 80 -5.34 3.53 -6.70
CA GLY A 80 -5.34 3.27 -8.15
C GLY A 80 -5.22 1.79 -8.47
N ASP A 81 -4.32 1.08 -7.78
CA ASP A 81 -4.06 -0.34 -8.01
C ASP A 81 -5.16 -1.23 -7.42
N ALA A 82 -5.88 -0.76 -6.40
CA ALA A 82 -7.10 -1.41 -5.93
C ALA A 82 -8.17 -1.46 -7.04
N LEU A 83 -8.30 -0.39 -7.83
CA LEU A 83 -9.19 -0.37 -9.00
C LEU A 83 -8.72 -1.33 -10.09
N VAL A 84 -7.41 -1.37 -10.38
CA VAL A 84 -6.84 -2.29 -11.38
C VAL A 84 -7.08 -3.74 -10.98
N THR A 85 -6.76 -4.09 -9.73
CA THR A 85 -6.96 -5.44 -9.19
C THR A 85 -8.43 -5.85 -9.20
N GLY A 86 -9.33 -4.93 -8.84
CA GLY A 86 -10.77 -5.18 -8.84
C GLY A 86 -11.36 -5.32 -10.24
N ALA A 87 -10.92 -4.50 -11.20
CA ALA A 87 -11.38 -4.55 -12.58
C ALA A 87 -10.91 -5.82 -13.32
N THR A 88 -9.76 -6.37 -12.96
CA THR A 88 -9.12 -7.46 -13.70
C THR A 88 -9.20 -8.83 -13.01
N ALA A 89 -9.39 -8.85 -11.67
CA ALA A 89 -9.31 -10.11 -10.92
C ALA A 89 -10.28 -10.17 -9.72
N ARG A 90 -10.02 -9.42 -8.62
CA ARG A 90 -10.76 -9.55 -7.37
C ARG A 90 -11.02 -8.18 -6.73
N LEU A 91 -12.30 -7.87 -6.51
CA LEU A 91 -12.74 -6.67 -5.80
C LEU A 91 -12.18 -6.67 -4.37
N SER A 92 -11.80 -5.48 -3.90
CA SER A 92 -11.43 -5.21 -2.52
C SER A 92 -12.15 -3.98 -1.99
N ASN A 93 -12.27 -3.87 -0.66
CA ASN A 93 -12.71 -2.66 0.00
C ASN A 93 -11.50 -1.94 0.60
N MET A 94 -11.18 -0.76 0.12
CA MET A 94 -10.25 0.17 0.77
C MET A 94 -10.90 0.63 2.08
N ALA A 95 -10.59 -0.07 3.19
CA ALA A 95 -11.27 0.10 4.46
C ALA A 95 -10.44 0.91 5.49
N LEU A 96 -9.14 1.09 5.22
CA LEU A 96 -8.23 1.89 6.03
C LEU A 96 -7.26 2.60 5.11
N ILE A 97 -7.02 3.89 5.35
CA ILE A 97 -5.95 4.64 4.71
C ILE A 97 -4.73 4.56 5.62
N ASN A 98 -3.66 3.95 5.12
CA ASN A 98 -2.39 3.89 5.84
C ASN A 98 -1.72 5.27 5.85
N ASP A 99 -1.58 5.86 4.67
CA ASP A 99 -0.94 7.16 4.44
C ASP A 99 -1.29 7.67 3.03
N PHE A 100 -0.67 8.75 2.63
CA PHE A 100 -0.58 9.12 1.23
C PHE A 100 0.84 9.55 0.87
N SER A 101 1.23 9.27 -0.37
CA SER A 101 2.53 9.67 -0.88
C SER A 101 2.60 11.17 -1.12
N ASN A 102 3.64 11.80 -0.56
CA ASN A 102 3.90 13.24 -0.68
C ASN A 102 5.39 13.51 -0.94
N GLY A 103 5.91 12.94 -2.01
CA GLY A 103 7.28 13.10 -2.44
C GLY A 103 8.09 11.81 -2.58
N ASN A 104 7.56 10.67 -2.15
CA ASN A 104 8.28 9.39 -2.15
C ASN A 104 8.14 8.60 -3.44
N ASP A 105 7.04 8.79 -4.20
CA ASP A 105 6.97 8.34 -5.59
C ASP A 105 7.62 9.39 -6.47
N MET A 106 8.57 8.98 -7.31
CA MET A 106 9.43 9.90 -8.07
C MET A 106 9.66 9.42 -9.50
N ILE A 107 9.81 10.38 -10.40
CA ILE A 107 10.49 10.20 -11.68
C ILE A 107 11.94 10.61 -11.49
N VAL A 108 12.85 9.66 -11.52
CA VAL A 108 14.30 9.88 -11.38
C VAL A 108 14.95 9.75 -12.75
N ALA A 109 15.70 10.76 -13.16
CA ALA A 109 16.30 10.81 -14.48
C ALA A 109 17.84 10.88 -14.44
N LEU A 110 18.48 10.39 -15.49
CA LEU A 110 19.93 10.46 -15.71
C LEU A 110 20.42 11.92 -15.71
N PRO A 111 21.70 12.16 -15.41
CA PRO A 111 22.32 13.48 -15.46
C PRO A 111 22.09 14.19 -16.80
N GLY A 112 21.69 15.46 -16.72
CA GLY A 112 21.37 16.29 -17.90
C GLY A 112 19.88 16.36 -18.24
N ILE A 113 19.03 15.50 -17.66
CA ILE A 113 17.58 15.58 -17.74
C ILE A 113 17.07 16.21 -16.44
N THR A 114 16.52 17.41 -16.50
CA THR A 114 16.14 18.21 -15.33
C THR A 114 14.66 18.59 -15.31
N SER A 115 13.89 18.15 -16.30
CA SER A 115 12.45 18.39 -16.39
C SER A 115 11.73 17.30 -17.16
N VAL A 116 10.45 17.13 -16.89
CA VAL A 116 9.58 16.16 -17.58
C VAL A 116 9.49 16.42 -19.09
N THR A 117 9.55 17.69 -19.52
CA THR A 117 9.53 18.04 -20.97
C THR A 117 10.70 17.44 -21.76
N GLN A 118 11.83 17.17 -21.08
CA GLN A 118 13.02 16.56 -21.70
C GLN A 118 12.91 15.04 -21.85
N LEU A 119 11.85 14.42 -21.33
CA LEU A 119 11.57 13.00 -21.53
C LEU A 119 11.09 12.68 -22.96
N LYS A 120 10.74 13.68 -23.76
CA LYS A 120 10.31 13.47 -25.14
C LYS A 120 11.35 12.69 -25.94
N GLY A 121 10.95 11.53 -26.50
CA GLY A 121 11.80 10.61 -27.22
C GLY A 121 12.78 9.81 -26.35
N LYS A 122 12.58 9.81 -25.03
CA LYS A 122 13.42 9.12 -24.06
C LYS A 122 12.81 7.80 -23.62
N LYS A 123 13.67 6.85 -23.18
CA LYS A 123 13.27 5.61 -22.58
C LYS A 123 12.99 5.80 -21.07
N VAL A 124 11.81 5.39 -20.65
CA VAL A 124 11.39 5.49 -19.25
C VAL A 124 11.04 4.10 -18.71
N GLY A 125 11.81 3.63 -17.74
CA GLY A 125 11.55 2.38 -17.03
C GLY A 125 10.44 2.60 -15.99
N VAL A 126 9.36 1.82 -16.06
CA VAL A 126 8.21 1.93 -15.17
C VAL A 126 7.46 0.60 -15.10
N GLU A 127 6.83 0.31 -13.98
CA GLU A 127 5.92 -0.83 -13.83
C GLU A 127 4.58 -0.47 -14.50
N ILE A 128 4.43 -0.93 -15.76
CA ILE A 128 3.32 -0.51 -16.64
C ILE A 128 1.98 -1.01 -16.08
N GLY A 129 0.98 -0.11 -16.02
CA GLY A 129 -0.37 -0.42 -15.58
C GLY A 129 -0.60 -0.20 -14.08
N PHE A 130 0.42 0.15 -13.30
CA PHE A 130 0.35 0.35 -11.86
C PHE A 130 0.67 1.80 -11.46
N VAL A 131 0.76 2.06 -10.15
CA VAL A 131 0.90 3.41 -9.57
C VAL A 131 2.00 4.27 -10.20
N GLY A 132 3.17 3.69 -10.50
CA GLY A 132 4.26 4.42 -11.15
C GLY A 132 3.87 4.92 -12.54
N HIS A 133 3.12 4.11 -13.30
CA HIS A 133 2.62 4.50 -14.62
C HIS A 133 1.62 5.67 -14.51
N LEU A 134 0.70 5.63 -13.53
CA LEU A 134 -0.21 6.74 -13.26
C LEU A 134 0.54 8.05 -12.96
N LEU A 135 1.57 8.00 -12.10
CA LEU A 135 2.40 9.16 -11.78
C LEU A 135 3.10 9.72 -13.02
N LEU A 136 3.68 8.84 -13.86
CA LEU A 136 4.33 9.25 -15.11
C LEU A 136 3.35 9.95 -16.04
N LEU A 137 2.20 9.34 -16.30
CA LEU A 137 1.19 9.90 -17.20
C LEU A 137 0.68 11.25 -16.70
N LYS A 138 0.52 11.41 -15.38
CA LYS A 138 0.15 12.70 -14.78
C LYS A 138 1.23 13.75 -14.98
N ALA A 139 2.49 13.38 -14.82
CA ALA A 139 3.63 14.28 -15.06
C ALA A 139 3.72 14.69 -16.54
N LEU A 140 3.57 13.73 -17.46
CA LEU A 140 3.58 13.99 -18.91
C LEU A 140 2.44 14.94 -19.32
N GLU A 141 1.21 14.69 -18.84
CA GLU A 141 0.05 15.54 -19.12
C GLU A 141 0.30 17.00 -18.69
N LYS A 142 0.82 17.22 -17.47
CA LYS A 142 1.19 18.55 -16.97
C LYS A 142 2.29 19.23 -17.79
N ALA A 143 3.19 18.43 -18.38
CA ALA A 143 4.25 18.91 -19.25
C ALA A 143 3.81 19.14 -20.70
N GLY A 144 2.54 18.87 -21.04
CA GLY A 144 2.00 18.96 -22.40
C GLY A 144 2.48 17.82 -23.31
N LEU A 145 2.90 16.71 -22.72
CA LEU A 145 3.30 15.48 -23.40
C LEU A 145 2.22 14.40 -23.24
N THR A 146 2.35 13.35 -24.03
CA THR A 146 1.52 12.16 -23.99
C THR A 146 2.40 10.92 -23.78
N GLU A 147 1.79 9.78 -23.52
CA GLU A 147 2.49 8.50 -23.45
C GLU A 147 3.27 8.18 -24.74
N ASP A 148 2.70 8.54 -25.90
CA ASP A 148 3.35 8.34 -27.21
C ASP A 148 4.63 9.19 -27.42
N ASP A 149 4.88 10.17 -26.55
CA ASP A 149 6.09 11.00 -26.60
C ASP A 149 7.29 10.35 -25.89
N VAL A 150 7.11 9.21 -25.21
CA VAL A 150 8.16 8.48 -24.49
C VAL A 150 8.19 7.00 -24.92
N ASP A 151 9.34 6.33 -24.76
CA ASP A 151 9.49 4.91 -24.98
C ASP A 151 9.44 4.17 -23.64
N LEU A 152 8.30 3.53 -23.35
CA LEU A 152 8.11 2.84 -22.07
C LEU A 152 8.81 1.48 -22.07
N VAL A 153 9.57 1.23 -21.01
CA VAL A 153 10.19 -0.06 -20.71
C VAL A 153 9.55 -0.61 -19.44
N ASN A 154 8.93 -1.80 -19.54
CA ASN A 154 8.33 -2.42 -18.35
C ASN A 154 9.42 -2.94 -17.43
N VAL A 155 9.51 -2.37 -16.22
CA VAL A 155 10.51 -2.68 -15.20
C VAL A 155 9.83 -2.74 -13.85
N SER A 156 10.01 -3.85 -13.13
CA SER A 156 9.55 -3.97 -11.74
C SER A 156 10.23 -2.91 -10.86
N THR A 157 9.52 -2.33 -9.94
CA THR A 157 10.04 -1.18 -9.16
C THR A 157 11.33 -1.51 -8.41
N ASN A 158 11.46 -2.71 -7.85
CA ASN A 158 12.68 -3.19 -7.17
C ASN A 158 13.90 -3.31 -8.10
N GLU A 159 13.71 -3.40 -9.42
CA GLU A 159 14.78 -3.49 -10.42
C GLU A 159 15.20 -2.11 -10.97
N THR A 160 14.36 -1.09 -10.79
CA THR A 160 14.59 0.26 -11.35
C THR A 160 15.94 0.88 -11.02
N PRO A 161 16.54 0.70 -9.80
CA PRO A 161 17.84 1.26 -9.50
C PRO A 161 18.95 0.70 -10.39
N MET A 162 18.93 -0.61 -10.64
CA MET A 162 19.92 -1.27 -11.47
C MET A 162 19.75 -0.92 -12.95
N VAL A 163 18.51 -0.86 -13.43
CA VAL A 163 18.18 -0.53 -14.81
C VAL A 163 18.59 0.92 -15.13
N LEU A 164 18.34 1.88 -14.21
CA LEU A 164 18.83 3.25 -14.38
C LEU A 164 20.36 3.32 -14.38
N ALA A 165 20.99 2.62 -13.44
CA ALA A 165 22.46 2.62 -13.32
C ALA A 165 23.17 1.97 -14.52
N SER A 166 22.53 1.03 -15.19
CA SER A 166 23.06 0.43 -16.43
C SER A 166 23.03 1.38 -17.62
N GLY A 167 22.20 2.45 -17.58
CA GLY A 167 21.97 3.34 -18.71
C GLY A 167 21.07 2.77 -19.80
N GLU A 168 20.36 1.67 -19.52
CA GLU A 168 19.40 1.08 -20.45
C GLU A 168 18.19 1.97 -20.68
N VAL A 169 17.82 2.77 -19.64
CA VAL A 169 16.76 3.78 -19.70
C VAL A 169 17.30 5.15 -19.33
N ASP A 170 16.64 6.21 -19.80
CA ASP A 170 16.99 7.60 -19.52
C ASP A 170 16.40 8.12 -18.19
N ALA A 171 15.29 7.52 -17.76
CA ALA A 171 14.62 7.81 -16.51
C ALA A 171 13.89 6.57 -15.98
N ILE A 172 13.56 6.57 -14.71
CA ILE A 172 12.70 5.55 -14.08
C ILE A 172 11.60 6.20 -13.27
N VAL A 173 10.54 5.45 -13.02
CA VAL A 173 9.55 5.78 -12.00
C VAL A 173 9.63 4.76 -10.90
N ALA A 174 9.80 5.22 -9.68
CA ALA A 174 9.93 4.36 -8.52
C ALA A 174 9.49 5.08 -7.24
N TRP A 175 9.16 4.29 -6.22
CA TRP A 175 8.92 4.76 -4.87
C TRP A 175 10.07 4.37 -3.92
N GLN A 176 10.01 4.88 -2.68
CA GLN A 176 10.98 4.54 -1.63
C GLN A 176 10.85 3.06 -1.20
N PRO A 177 12.00 2.37 -0.98
CA PRO A 177 13.38 2.89 -0.97
C PRO A 177 14.05 2.99 -2.34
N ASN A 178 13.44 2.46 -3.41
CA ASN A 178 14.05 2.28 -4.73
C ASN A 178 14.38 3.61 -5.42
N SER A 179 13.56 4.65 -5.25
CA SER A 179 13.84 5.99 -5.78
C SER A 179 15.10 6.60 -5.15
N SER A 180 15.30 6.48 -3.83
CA SER A 180 16.53 6.94 -3.17
C SER A 180 17.75 6.11 -3.56
N LEU A 181 17.60 4.80 -3.71
CA LEU A 181 18.68 3.94 -4.16
C LEU A 181 19.12 4.32 -5.58
N SER A 182 18.19 4.62 -6.47
CA SER A 182 18.48 5.11 -7.83
C SER A 182 19.30 6.40 -7.81
N LEU A 183 18.91 7.36 -6.97
CA LEU A 183 19.64 8.62 -6.79
C LEU A 183 21.06 8.41 -6.22
N GLN A 184 21.25 7.41 -5.38
CA GLN A 184 22.57 7.07 -4.81
C GLN A 184 23.47 6.34 -5.81
N MET A 185 22.90 5.41 -6.58
CA MET A 185 23.67 4.58 -7.53
C MET A 185 24.10 5.35 -8.77
N VAL A 186 23.39 6.43 -9.14
CA VAL A 186 23.69 7.23 -10.33
C VAL A 186 24.08 8.66 -9.93
N PRO A 187 25.39 8.96 -9.75
CA PRO A 187 25.83 10.28 -9.39
C PRO A 187 25.36 11.36 -10.38
N GLY A 188 24.66 12.36 -9.89
CA GLY A 188 24.08 13.44 -10.69
C GLY A 188 22.69 13.15 -11.25
N ALA A 189 22.12 11.98 -11.00
CA ALA A 189 20.70 11.73 -11.24
C ALA A 189 19.84 12.66 -10.36
N THR A 190 18.67 13.05 -10.85
CA THR A 190 17.77 13.96 -10.13
C THR A 190 16.33 13.49 -10.20
N SER A 191 15.55 13.76 -9.15
CA SER A 191 14.10 13.66 -9.22
C SER A 191 13.57 14.86 -10.01
N ILE A 192 12.90 14.60 -11.12
CA ILE A 192 12.32 15.64 -12.00
C ILE A 192 10.83 15.85 -11.80
N TYR A 193 10.19 14.94 -11.06
CA TYR A 193 8.80 14.99 -10.64
C TYR A 193 8.57 14.05 -9.47
N SER A 194 7.60 14.35 -8.62
CA SER A 194 7.23 13.45 -7.53
C SER A 194 5.75 13.60 -7.16
N SER A 195 5.25 12.70 -6.32
CA SER A 195 3.89 12.74 -5.75
C SER A 195 3.60 14.05 -4.98
N ALA A 196 4.61 14.77 -4.50
CA ALA A 196 4.44 16.10 -3.90
C ALA A 196 3.93 17.17 -4.89
N ASN A 197 4.01 16.92 -6.20
CA ASN A 197 3.43 17.79 -7.23
C ASN A 197 1.91 17.60 -7.37
N ASP A 198 1.37 16.50 -6.84
CA ASP A 198 -0.05 16.15 -6.83
C ASP A 198 -0.43 15.47 -5.49
N PRO A 199 -0.41 16.18 -4.37
CA PRO A 199 -0.75 15.62 -3.07
C PRO A 199 -2.16 15.00 -3.08
N GLY A 200 -2.27 13.74 -2.64
CA GLY A 200 -3.54 12.99 -2.67
C GLY A 200 -3.84 12.28 -4.00
N LEU A 201 -2.92 12.26 -4.96
CA LEU A 201 -3.03 11.40 -6.14
C LEU A 201 -2.88 9.91 -5.76
N ILE A 202 -2.01 9.62 -4.81
CA ILE A 202 -1.66 8.27 -4.37
C ILE A 202 -1.98 8.15 -2.88
N TYR A 203 -3.10 7.49 -2.56
CA TYR A 203 -3.44 7.04 -1.22
C TYR A 203 -3.02 5.59 -1.08
N ASP A 204 -2.33 5.29 0.00
CA ASP A 204 -1.91 3.94 0.38
C ASP A 204 -2.95 3.37 1.34
N THR A 205 -3.48 2.19 1.02
CA THR A 205 -4.66 1.64 1.70
C THR A 205 -4.44 0.21 2.14
N LEU A 206 -5.11 -0.19 3.21
CA LEU A 206 -5.41 -1.58 3.48
C LEU A 206 -6.70 -1.95 2.76
N ALA A 207 -6.56 -2.69 1.67
CA ALA A 207 -7.65 -3.17 0.84
C ALA A 207 -8.04 -4.59 1.28
N ILE A 208 -9.22 -4.72 1.88
CA ILE A 208 -9.72 -5.94 2.51
C ILE A 208 -10.70 -6.64 1.57
N ALA A 209 -10.63 -7.96 1.49
CA ALA A 209 -11.63 -8.77 0.80
C ALA A 209 -13.02 -8.53 1.42
N PRO A 210 -14.06 -8.19 0.61
CA PRO A 210 -15.39 -7.91 1.14
C PRO A 210 -15.96 -9.03 2.00
N GLU A 211 -15.71 -10.28 1.63
CA GLU A 211 -16.13 -11.45 2.40
C GLU A 211 -15.42 -11.54 3.77
N SER A 212 -14.12 -11.22 3.83
CA SER A 212 -13.37 -11.23 5.09
C SER A 212 -13.84 -10.10 6.02
N LEU A 213 -14.04 -8.89 5.47
CA LEU A 213 -14.56 -7.76 6.24
C LEU A 213 -15.95 -8.05 6.82
N ASN A 214 -16.84 -8.68 6.04
CA ASN A 214 -18.19 -9.04 6.47
C ASN A 214 -18.22 -10.19 7.49
N MET A 215 -17.36 -11.19 7.35
CA MET A 215 -17.35 -12.35 8.22
C MET A 215 -16.59 -12.11 9.53
N ARG A 216 -15.60 -11.20 9.54
CA ARG A 216 -14.67 -10.97 10.65
C ARG A 216 -14.62 -9.49 11.09
N PRO A 217 -15.75 -8.76 11.19
CA PRO A 217 -15.74 -7.31 11.44
C PRO A 217 -15.10 -6.93 12.79
N VAL A 218 -15.26 -7.77 13.81
CA VAL A 218 -14.68 -7.50 15.16
C VAL A 218 -13.15 -7.60 15.12
N GLU A 219 -12.61 -8.52 14.35
CA GLU A 219 -11.15 -8.69 14.24
C GLU A 219 -10.55 -7.54 13.43
N TRP A 220 -11.20 -7.16 12.32
CA TRP A 220 -10.78 -5.99 11.54
C TRP A 220 -10.86 -4.69 12.34
N ALA A 221 -11.87 -4.52 13.20
CA ALA A 221 -11.94 -3.38 14.10
C ALA A 221 -10.74 -3.32 15.08
N LYS A 222 -10.24 -4.48 15.54
CA LYS A 222 -9.04 -4.55 16.38
C LYS A 222 -7.78 -4.20 15.59
N VAL A 223 -7.63 -4.70 14.36
CA VAL A 223 -6.53 -4.33 13.45
C VAL A 223 -6.52 -2.83 13.21
N PHE A 224 -7.69 -2.25 12.95
CA PHE A 224 -7.87 -0.81 12.79
C PHE A 224 -7.40 -0.01 14.02
N GLN A 225 -7.77 -0.44 15.23
CA GLN A 225 -7.33 0.21 16.48
C GLN A 225 -5.81 0.12 16.66
N VAL A 226 -5.22 -1.04 16.35
CA VAL A 226 -3.76 -1.21 16.40
C VAL A 226 -3.07 -0.29 15.40
N TRP A 227 -3.63 -0.12 14.19
CA TRP A 227 -3.06 0.81 13.21
C TRP A 227 -2.95 2.24 13.74
N TYR A 228 -4.00 2.79 14.35
CA TYR A 228 -3.93 4.16 14.86
C TYR A 228 -3.04 4.29 16.09
N ARG A 229 -2.90 3.23 16.88
CA ARG A 229 -1.87 3.18 17.93
C ARG A 229 -0.44 3.22 17.32
N ILE A 230 -0.22 2.57 16.19
CA ILE A 230 1.04 2.64 15.44
C ILE A 230 1.30 4.07 14.94
N VAL A 231 0.30 4.70 14.34
CA VAL A 231 0.41 6.08 13.83
C VAL A 231 0.72 7.07 14.96
N GLU A 232 0.05 6.95 16.10
CA GLU A 232 0.36 7.76 17.30
C GLU A 232 1.82 7.57 17.73
N PHE A 233 2.30 6.33 17.77
CA PHE A 233 3.66 6.00 18.18
C PHE A 233 4.72 6.54 17.20
N ILE A 234 4.42 6.55 15.90
CA ILE A 234 5.29 7.11 14.85
C ILE A 234 5.33 8.64 14.94
N ASN A 235 4.20 9.27 15.25
CA ASN A 235 4.06 10.74 15.26
C ASN A 235 4.50 11.37 16.60
N ASP A 236 4.59 10.60 17.69
CA ASP A 236 5.06 11.12 18.99
C ASP A 236 6.60 11.26 18.97
N PRO A 237 7.13 12.48 19.20
CA PRO A 237 8.58 12.72 19.27
C PRO A 237 9.31 11.84 20.31
N ALA A 238 8.62 11.38 21.36
CA ALA A 238 9.21 10.54 22.40
C ALA A 238 9.46 9.09 21.92
N THR A 239 8.67 8.58 20.97
CA THR A 239 8.69 7.19 20.50
C THR A 239 9.10 7.06 19.03
N GLN A 240 9.11 8.15 18.28
CA GLN A 240 9.45 8.16 16.83
C GLN A 240 10.79 7.48 16.53
N SER A 241 11.81 7.71 17.36
CA SER A 241 13.13 7.09 17.15
C SER A 241 13.08 5.57 17.23
N GLU A 242 12.27 5.02 18.15
CA GLU A 242 12.07 3.57 18.27
C GLU A 242 11.29 3.03 17.06
N ALA A 243 10.24 3.71 16.64
CA ALA A 243 9.48 3.34 15.45
C ALA A 243 10.38 3.27 14.20
N ILE A 244 11.21 4.29 14.00
CA ILE A 244 12.18 4.33 12.89
C ILE A 244 13.16 3.15 12.96
N GLN A 245 13.66 2.79 14.14
CA GLN A 245 14.56 1.65 14.31
C GLN A 245 13.90 0.33 13.92
N ILE A 246 12.66 0.10 14.34
CA ILE A 246 11.88 -1.10 14.01
C ILE A 246 11.69 -1.20 12.49
N MET A 247 11.18 -0.15 11.87
CA MET A 247 10.90 -0.11 10.43
C MET A 247 12.18 -0.24 9.59
N ALA A 248 13.27 0.44 10.00
CA ALA A 248 14.57 0.37 9.33
C ALA A 248 15.15 -1.05 9.37
N ALA A 249 15.02 -1.74 10.51
CA ALA A 249 15.47 -3.12 10.67
C ALA A 249 14.74 -4.07 9.71
N ARG A 250 13.45 -3.86 9.49
CA ARG A 250 12.64 -4.68 8.58
C ARG A 250 13.13 -4.64 7.14
N VAL A 251 13.54 -3.48 6.65
CA VAL A 251 14.03 -3.29 5.28
C VAL A 251 15.55 -3.31 5.16
N GLY A 252 16.27 -3.53 6.26
CA GLY A 252 17.73 -3.70 6.26
C GLY A 252 18.53 -2.42 5.96
N VAL A 253 18.01 -1.24 6.31
CA VAL A 253 18.68 0.05 6.14
C VAL A 253 19.04 0.69 7.48
N ALA A 254 19.97 1.65 7.48
CA ALA A 254 20.27 2.42 8.70
C ALA A 254 19.09 3.30 9.12
N PRO A 255 18.81 3.46 10.44
CA PRO A 255 17.71 4.28 10.93
C PRO A 255 17.72 5.72 10.40
N GLU A 256 18.90 6.33 10.26
CA GLU A 256 19.02 7.70 9.73
C GLU A 256 18.68 7.78 8.24
N ALA A 257 18.91 6.71 7.49
CA ALA A 257 18.47 6.61 6.09
C ALA A 257 16.95 6.45 6.04
N TYR A 258 16.38 5.57 6.87
CA TYR A 258 14.94 5.34 6.92
C TYR A 258 14.16 6.59 7.34
N ALA A 259 14.67 7.36 8.30
CA ALA A 259 14.08 8.64 8.70
C ALA A 259 13.90 9.61 7.52
N LYS A 260 14.78 9.55 6.52
CA LYS A 260 14.64 10.35 5.29
C LYS A 260 13.55 9.79 4.37
N LEU A 261 13.44 8.47 4.27
CA LEU A 261 12.38 7.82 3.48
C LEU A 261 10.99 8.19 4.01
N MET A 262 10.83 8.32 5.31
CA MET A 262 9.56 8.69 5.92
C MET A 262 9.09 10.13 5.62
N GLN A 263 10.01 11.03 5.23
CA GLN A 263 9.65 12.46 5.03
C GLN A 263 8.61 12.68 3.92
N GLY A 264 8.57 11.80 2.95
CA GLY A 264 7.59 11.85 1.85
C GLY A 264 6.40 10.91 2.05
N THR A 265 6.22 10.31 3.24
CA THR A 265 5.08 9.48 3.64
C THR A 265 4.25 10.24 4.66
N ARG A 266 3.00 10.59 4.31
CA ARG A 266 2.12 11.36 5.20
C ARG A 266 1.18 10.40 5.92
N PHE A 267 1.55 9.95 7.12
CA PHE A 267 0.67 9.22 8.01
C PHE A 267 -0.48 10.13 8.48
N LEU A 268 -1.69 9.61 8.47
CA LEU A 268 -2.89 10.31 8.91
C LEU A 268 -3.32 9.77 10.27
N ASP A 269 -3.66 10.65 11.20
CA ASP A 269 -4.38 10.21 12.38
C ASP A 269 -5.81 9.76 12.02
N GLN A 270 -6.50 9.16 12.98
CA GLN A 270 -7.84 8.59 12.73
C GLN A 270 -8.86 9.64 12.25
N ALA A 271 -8.79 10.86 12.77
CA ALA A 271 -9.71 11.92 12.41
C ALA A 271 -9.40 12.46 11.01
N GLU A 272 -8.12 12.72 10.71
CA GLU A 272 -7.66 13.11 9.38
C GLU A 272 -8.02 12.06 8.33
N ALA A 273 -7.77 10.76 8.61
CA ALA A 273 -8.10 9.68 7.70
C ALA A 273 -9.61 9.57 7.45
N LYS A 274 -10.44 9.70 8.51
CA LYS A 274 -11.90 9.71 8.39
C LYS A 274 -12.39 10.81 7.43
N GLU A 275 -11.80 12.00 7.48
CA GLU A 275 -12.14 13.10 6.56
C GLU A 275 -11.88 12.74 5.10
N LYS A 276 -10.84 11.90 4.82
CA LYS A 276 -10.49 11.47 3.46
C LYS A 276 -11.49 10.50 2.84
N PHE A 277 -12.37 9.89 3.63
CA PHE A 277 -13.50 9.10 3.12
C PHE A 277 -14.69 9.96 2.68
N SER A 278 -14.64 11.29 2.88
CA SER A 278 -15.68 12.19 2.38
C SER A 278 -15.76 12.14 0.84
N ALA A 279 -16.98 12.29 0.32
CA ALA A 279 -17.23 12.26 -1.13
C ALA A 279 -16.90 13.61 -1.77
N THR A 280 -15.69 13.75 -2.34
CA THR A 280 -15.32 14.89 -3.20
C THR A 280 -14.95 14.40 -4.60
N ASP A 281 -14.75 15.33 -5.54
CA ASP A 281 -14.34 15.01 -6.91
C ASP A 281 -12.88 15.40 -7.20
N ASP A 282 -12.12 15.74 -6.16
CA ASP A 282 -10.74 16.18 -6.25
C ASP A 282 -9.79 15.31 -5.40
N LEU A 283 -8.50 15.62 -5.41
CA LEU A 283 -7.47 14.86 -4.69
C LEU A 283 -7.54 14.99 -3.15
N THR A 284 -8.46 15.77 -2.60
CA THR A 284 -8.61 15.93 -1.14
C THR A 284 -9.26 14.73 -0.46
N SER A 285 -9.86 13.81 -1.23
CA SER A 285 -10.50 12.59 -0.72
C SER A 285 -10.05 11.35 -1.48
N LEU A 286 -10.18 10.20 -0.81
CA LEU A 286 -9.95 8.88 -1.41
C LEU A 286 -10.89 8.65 -2.62
N GLN A 287 -12.15 9.06 -2.52
CA GLN A 287 -13.11 8.89 -3.61
C GLN A 287 -12.73 9.75 -4.83
N GLY A 288 -12.38 11.02 -4.65
CA GLY A 288 -12.00 11.89 -5.76
C GLY A 288 -10.69 11.44 -6.41
N SER A 289 -9.69 11.06 -5.61
CA SER A 289 -8.45 10.46 -6.11
C SER A 289 -8.72 9.19 -6.91
N SER A 290 -9.56 8.29 -6.39
CA SER A 290 -9.92 7.04 -7.08
C SER A 290 -10.66 7.28 -8.40
N LYS A 291 -11.56 8.27 -8.47
CA LYS A 291 -12.21 8.66 -9.74
C LYS A 291 -11.20 9.16 -10.78
N ILE A 292 -10.21 9.94 -10.33
CA ILE A 292 -9.14 10.43 -11.21
C ILE A 292 -8.28 9.27 -11.71
N ALA A 293 -7.91 8.33 -10.84
CA ALA A 293 -7.18 7.13 -11.20
C ALA A 293 -7.99 6.24 -12.17
N ASP A 294 -9.28 6.04 -11.93
CA ASP A 294 -10.18 5.30 -12.83
C ASP A 294 -10.20 5.92 -14.24
N ALA A 295 -10.40 7.24 -14.31
CA ALA A 295 -10.42 7.95 -15.59
C ALA A 295 -9.08 7.79 -16.37
N PHE A 296 -7.94 7.79 -15.67
CA PHE A 296 -6.64 7.49 -16.26
C PHE A 296 -6.55 6.05 -16.76
N ASN A 297 -6.92 5.10 -15.93
CA ASN A 297 -6.84 3.67 -16.26
C ASN A 297 -7.68 3.33 -17.49
N VAL A 298 -8.87 3.91 -17.63
CA VAL A 298 -9.72 3.77 -18.84
C VAL A 298 -9.09 4.45 -20.05
N LYS A 299 -8.64 5.70 -19.89
CA LYS A 299 -8.03 6.50 -20.98
C LYS A 299 -6.80 5.79 -21.58
N TYR A 300 -5.95 5.23 -20.73
CA TYR A 300 -4.72 4.54 -21.14
C TYR A 300 -4.88 3.03 -21.28
N LYS A 301 -6.13 2.53 -21.26
CA LYS A 301 -6.49 1.12 -21.54
C LYS A 301 -5.85 0.12 -20.58
N VAL A 302 -5.60 0.49 -19.34
CA VAL A 302 -5.21 -0.45 -18.28
C VAL A 302 -6.36 -1.44 -18.07
N TYR A 303 -7.61 -0.95 -18.12
CA TYR A 303 -8.83 -1.74 -18.29
C TYR A 303 -9.83 -0.98 -19.19
N SER A 304 -10.88 -1.68 -19.69
CA SER A 304 -11.77 -1.13 -20.71
C SER A 304 -12.95 -0.31 -20.13
N ASP A 305 -13.47 -0.74 -18.97
CA ASP A 305 -14.74 -0.24 -18.44
C ASP A 305 -14.51 0.52 -17.13
N ALA A 306 -15.06 1.75 -17.06
CA ALA A 306 -14.97 2.57 -15.85
C ALA A 306 -15.55 1.84 -14.63
N GLN A 307 -14.87 1.93 -13.51
CA GLN A 307 -15.25 1.29 -12.28
C GLN A 307 -16.22 2.18 -11.48
N ASN A 308 -17.16 1.55 -10.77
CA ASN A 308 -17.95 2.28 -9.78
C ASN A 308 -17.12 2.46 -8.51
N THR A 309 -16.31 3.52 -8.42
CA THR A 309 -15.33 3.72 -7.34
C THR A 309 -15.94 3.63 -5.91
N PRO A 310 -17.21 4.01 -5.64
CA PRO A 310 -17.82 3.76 -4.34
C PRO A 310 -17.87 2.29 -3.91
N ASP A 311 -17.91 1.33 -4.83
CA ASP A 311 -17.91 -0.10 -4.47
C ASP A 311 -16.59 -0.57 -3.87
N TYR A 312 -15.52 0.19 -4.09
CA TYR A 312 -14.18 -0.07 -3.60
C TYR A 312 -13.87 0.61 -2.25
N ILE A 313 -14.75 1.48 -1.76
CA ILE A 313 -14.51 2.30 -0.57
C ILE A 313 -15.46 1.88 0.54
N ASN A 314 -14.93 1.62 1.73
CA ASN A 314 -15.71 1.18 2.87
C ASN A 314 -15.21 1.85 4.16
N ASP A 315 -15.98 2.79 4.69
CA ASP A 315 -15.67 3.56 5.89
C ASP A 315 -16.23 2.95 7.20
N SER A 316 -16.74 1.71 7.14
CA SER A 316 -17.41 1.08 8.29
C SER A 316 -16.55 0.96 9.54
N LEU A 317 -15.23 0.89 9.38
CA LEU A 317 -14.30 0.84 10.50
C LEU A 317 -14.11 2.20 11.20
N TYR A 318 -14.55 3.31 10.59
CA TYR A 318 -14.51 4.67 11.16
C TYR A 318 -15.82 5.09 11.85
N GLN A 319 -16.84 4.25 11.80
CA GLN A 319 -18.15 4.48 12.42
C GLN A 319 -18.17 3.93 13.83
#